data_4b4f4ba633cbb6c8e8a0e80221f939b5
#
_entry.id   4b4f4ba633cbb6c8e8a0e80221f939b5
#
_cell.length_a   1.000
_cell.length_b   1.000
_cell.length_c   1.000
_cell.angle_alpha   90.00
_cell.angle_beta   90.00
_cell.angle_gamma   90.00
#
_symmetry.space_group_name_H-M   'P 1'
#
loop_
_entity.id
_entity.type
_entity.pdbx_description
1 polymer ?
#
loop_
_entity_poly.entity_id
_entity_poly.type
_entity_poly.pdbx_seq_one_letter_code
_entity_poly.pdbx_strand_id
1 'polypeptide(L)'
;MKSLLLSFIFSLVSISTQHFNKSLDVIIIKKDAKKLCEYYRQRVLRGENMASIAKLYSEDPGSAQNGGQYNGIVKGMMVPEFEKVAFSLKPGEISEVFETEFGFHFIQLISRKGDVLSLRHLLITRD
;
A
#
# COMPACT_ATOMS: atom_id res chain seq x y z
N MET A 1 21.71 -4.09 -43.72
CA MET A 1 21.57 -2.73 -43.20
C MET A 1 20.13 -2.28 -43.00
N LYS A 2 19.23 -2.50 -43.97
CA LYS A 2 17.82 -2.11 -43.85
C LYS A 2 17.07 -2.81 -42.68
N SER A 3 17.41 -4.08 -42.36
CA SER A 3 16.79 -4.85 -41.28
C SER A 3 17.22 -4.34 -39.89
N LEU A 4 18.43 -3.84 -39.70
CA LEU A 4 18.94 -3.27 -38.45
C LEU A 4 18.27 -1.93 -38.11
N LEU A 5 18.01 -1.08 -39.12
CA LEU A 5 17.30 0.19 -38.94
C LEU A 5 15.82 -0.02 -38.60
N LEU A 6 15.14 -0.98 -39.21
CA LEU A 6 13.78 -1.38 -38.87
C LEU A 6 13.64 -1.92 -37.46
N SER A 7 14.62 -2.74 -37.03
CA SER A 7 14.66 -3.28 -35.65
C SER A 7 14.82 -2.16 -34.61
N PHE A 8 15.64 -1.16 -34.89
CA PHE A 8 15.87 -0.02 -34.01
C PHE A 8 14.61 0.88 -33.88
N ILE A 9 13.92 1.15 -34.98
CA ILE A 9 12.66 1.91 -34.98
C ILE A 9 11.56 1.17 -34.22
N PHE A 10 11.46 -0.15 -34.37
CA PHE A 10 10.50 -0.99 -33.63
C PHE A 10 10.73 -0.96 -32.14
N SER A 11 12.00 -0.99 -31.70
CA SER A 11 12.39 -0.88 -30.29
C SER A 11 12.00 0.47 -29.68
N LEU A 12 12.18 1.58 -30.39
CA LEU A 12 11.79 2.92 -29.94
C LEU A 12 10.27 3.07 -29.80
N VAL A 13 9.50 2.53 -30.74
CA VAL A 13 8.03 2.53 -30.70
C VAL A 13 7.53 1.70 -29.52
N SER A 14 8.14 0.54 -29.26
CA SER A 14 7.81 -0.32 -28.12
C SER A 14 8.03 0.39 -26.78
N ILE A 15 9.14 1.09 -26.60
CA ILE A 15 9.45 1.87 -25.40
C ILE A 15 8.43 3.00 -25.18
N SER A 16 8.07 3.72 -26.25
CA SER A 16 7.08 4.78 -26.20
C SER A 16 5.69 4.27 -25.78
N THR A 17 5.27 3.14 -26.32
CA THR A 17 3.99 2.50 -26.01
C THR A 17 3.95 2.03 -24.55
N GLN A 18 5.03 1.45 -24.03
CA GLN A 18 5.13 1.03 -22.63
C GLN A 18 5.06 2.21 -21.66
N HIS A 19 5.68 3.35 -21.98
CA HIS A 19 5.61 4.58 -21.17
C HIS A 19 4.18 5.14 -21.12
N PHE A 20 3.48 5.15 -22.24
CA PHE A 20 2.11 5.63 -22.35
C PHE A 20 1.14 4.76 -21.56
N ASN A 21 1.25 3.45 -21.62
CA ASN A 21 0.43 2.51 -20.88
C ASN A 21 0.64 2.65 -19.37
N LYS A 22 1.89 2.77 -18.92
CA LYS A 22 2.22 2.97 -17.51
C LYS A 22 1.60 4.24 -16.93
N SER A 23 1.55 5.31 -17.71
CA SER A 23 0.93 6.58 -17.33
C SER A 23 -0.59 6.44 -17.17
N LEU A 24 -1.24 5.76 -18.11
CA LEU A 24 -2.68 5.46 -18.06
C LEU A 24 -3.02 4.53 -16.89
N ASP A 25 -2.21 3.50 -16.67
CA ASP A 25 -2.40 2.56 -15.56
C ASP A 25 -2.36 3.28 -14.20
N VAL A 26 -1.45 4.21 -14.02
CA VAL A 26 -1.37 5.04 -12.80
C VAL A 26 -2.63 5.90 -12.63
N ILE A 27 -3.16 6.47 -13.71
CA ILE A 27 -4.38 7.29 -13.67
C ILE A 27 -5.60 6.43 -13.29
N ILE A 28 -5.70 5.24 -13.85
CA ILE A 28 -6.78 4.29 -13.55
C ILE A 28 -6.71 3.82 -12.10
N ILE A 29 -5.52 3.51 -11.62
CA ILE A 29 -5.29 3.07 -10.23
C ILE A 29 -5.72 4.15 -9.24
N LYS A 30 -5.46 5.42 -9.52
CA LYS A 30 -5.84 6.54 -8.64
C LYS A 30 -7.35 6.71 -8.45
N LYS A 31 -8.18 6.18 -9.35
CA LYS A 31 -9.64 6.25 -9.26
C LYS A 31 -10.27 5.11 -8.47
N ASP A 32 -9.48 4.11 -8.09
CA ASP A 32 -9.96 2.93 -7.37
C ASP A 32 -9.18 2.82 -6.05
N ALA A 33 -9.85 3.11 -4.95
CA ALA A 33 -9.23 3.14 -3.62
C ALA A 33 -8.58 1.79 -3.25
N LYS A 34 -9.22 0.68 -3.58
CA LYS A 34 -8.67 -0.65 -3.32
C LYS A 34 -7.38 -0.89 -4.11
N LYS A 35 -7.42 -0.61 -5.41
CA LYS A 35 -6.23 -0.76 -6.27
C LYS A 35 -5.10 0.17 -5.86
N LEU A 36 -5.42 1.37 -5.43
CA LEU A 36 -4.43 2.31 -4.92
C LEU A 36 -3.78 1.80 -3.64
N CYS A 37 -4.57 1.27 -2.72
CA CYS A 37 -4.06 0.65 -1.49
C CYS A 37 -3.16 -0.55 -1.81
N GLU A 38 -3.57 -1.42 -2.73
CA GLU A 38 -2.76 -2.55 -3.22
C GLU A 38 -1.45 -2.08 -3.87
N TYR A 39 -1.48 -1.00 -4.63
CA TYR A 39 -0.30 -0.40 -5.24
C TYR A 39 0.73 0.03 -4.18
N TYR A 40 0.30 0.72 -3.12
CA TYR A 40 1.21 1.11 -2.03
C TYR A 40 1.71 -0.10 -1.24
N ARG A 41 0.86 -1.10 -1.03
CA ARG A 41 1.29 -2.36 -0.41
C ARG A 41 2.42 -3.01 -1.22
N GLN A 42 2.29 -3.10 -2.52
CA GLN A 42 3.34 -3.67 -3.38
C GLN A 42 4.66 -2.89 -3.28
N ARG A 43 4.62 -1.59 -3.17
CA ARG A 43 5.82 -0.76 -2.97
C ARG A 43 6.54 -1.13 -1.67
N VAL A 44 5.80 -1.31 -0.59
CA VAL A 44 6.38 -1.75 0.69
C VAL A 44 6.96 -3.17 0.59
N LEU A 45 6.26 -4.09 -0.08
CA LEU A 45 6.77 -5.45 -0.31
C LEU A 45 8.05 -5.47 -1.15
N ARG A 46 8.26 -4.49 -2.01
CA ARG A 46 9.49 -4.34 -2.80
C ARG A 46 10.64 -3.70 -2.04
N GLY A 47 10.42 -3.31 -0.78
CA GLY A 47 11.46 -2.79 0.11
C GLY A 47 11.37 -1.29 0.39
N GLU A 48 10.37 -0.56 -0.09
CA GLU A 48 10.18 0.83 0.30
C GLU A 48 9.74 0.92 1.76
N ASN A 49 10.17 1.98 2.42
CA ASN A 49 9.89 2.19 3.84
C ASN A 49 8.41 2.50 4.07
N MET A 50 7.71 1.64 4.84
CA MET A 50 6.28 1.81 5.08
C MET A 50 5.96 3.10 5.85
N ALA A 51 6.80 3.51 6.78
CA ALA A 51 6.58 4.76 7.52
C ALA A 51 6.56 5.97 6.57
N SER A 52 7.45 6.01 5.60
CA SER A 52 7.50 7.06 4.58
C SER A 52 6.30 7.02 3.65
N ILE A 53 5.91 5.84 3.20
CA ILE A 53 4.73 5.64 2.34
C ILE A 53 3.46 6.07 3.09
N ALA A 54 3.27 5.65 4.33
CA ALA A 54 2.12 6.03 5.13
C ALA A 54 2.06 7.53 5.39
N LYS A 55 3.19 8.17 5.69
CA LYS A 55 3.26 9.61 5.92
C LYS A 55 2.85 10.41 4.68
N LEU A 56 3.23 9.95 3.50
CA LEU A 56 2.94 10.64 2.24
C LEU A 56 1.52 10.38 1.71
N TYR A 57 1.00 9.17 1.92
CA TYR A 57 -0.18 8.71 1.17
C TYR A 57 -1.33 8.22 2.04
N SER A 58 -1.12 7.90 3.32
CA SER A 58 -2.21 7.46 4.19
C SER A 58 -3.19 8.59 4.42
N GLU A 59 -4.47 8.27 4.31
CA GLU A 59 -5.58 9.19 4.55
C GLU A 59 -6.15 9.06 5.96
N ASP A 60 -5.44 8.36 6.87
CA ASP A 60 -5.79 8.33 8.28
C ASP A 60 -5.17 9.53 9.01
N PRO A 61 -5.98 10.54 9.41
CA PRO A 61 -5.45 11.73 10.08
C PRO A 61 -4.84 11.42 11.45
N GLY A 62 -5.23 10.31 12.08
CA GLY A 62 -4.74 9.93 13.40
C GLY A 62 -3.33 9.36 13.40
N SER A 63 -2.83 8.85 12.28
CA SER A 63 -1.54 8.16 12.25
C SER A 63 -0.63 8.53 11.08
N ALA A 64 -1.16 9.13 10.00
CA ALA A 64 -0.36 9.42 8.80
C ALA A 64 0.93 10.19 9.12
N GLN A 65 0.83 11.26 9.90
CA GLN A 65 1.98 12.10 10.26
C GLN A 65 3.03 11.36 11.09
N ASN A 66 2.62 10.29 11.78
CA ASN A 66 3.50 9.41 12.55
C ASN A 66 3.89 8.14 11.77
N GLY A 67 3.87 8.21 10.46
CA GLY A 67 4.22 7.08 9.60
C GLY A 67 3.25 5.90 9.71
N GLY A 68 1.98 6.17 9.99
CA GLY A 68 0.93 5.17 10.15
C GLY A 68 0.98 4.40 11.47
N GLN A 69 1.80 4.79 12.43
CA GLN A 69 2.06 4.02 13.63
C GLN A 69 1.02 4.25 14.71
N TYR A 70 0.52 3.13 15.27
CA TYR A 70 -0.22 3.06 16.51
C TYR A 70 0.50 2.13 17.49
N ASN A 71 0.62 2.57 18.74
CA ASN A 71 1.21 1.80 19.82
C ASN A 71 0.14 1.46 20.87
N GLY A 72 0.37 0.38 21.62
CA GLY A 72 -0.52 0.04 22.71
C GLY A 72 -1.91 -0.42 22.28
N ILE A 73 -2.02 -1.06 21.12
CA ILE A 73 -3.29 -1.55 20.60
C ILE A 73 -3.67 -2.84 21.32
N VAL A 74 -4.83 -2.82 21.95
CA VAL A 74 -5.45 -3.98 22.61
C VAL A 74 -6.82 -4.27 21.96
N LYS A 75 -7.33 -5.47 22.20
CA LYS A 75 -8.66 -5.87 21.69
C LYS A 75 -9.74 -4.91 22.19
N GLY A 76 -10.66 -4.55 21.29
CA GLY A 76 -11.75 -3.62 21.56
C GLY A 76 -11.45 -2.16 21.23
N MET A 77 -10.21 -1.80 20.90
CA MET A 77 -9.84 -0.43 20.54
C MET A 77 -10.15 -0.04 19.10
N MET A 78 -10.02 -1.00 18.19
CA MET A 78 -10.20 -0.77 16.75
C MET A 78 -11.47 -1.45 16.26
N VAL A 79 -11.95 -1.05 15.07
CA VAL A 79 -13.10 -1.72 14.44
C VAL A 79 -12.80 -3.21 14.23
N PRO A 80 -13.82 -4.10 14.29
CA PRO A 80 -13.60 -5.55 14.29
C PRO A 80 -12.77 -6.08 13.12
N GLU A 81 -12.97 -5.55 11.93
CA GLU A 81 -12.23 -5.98 10.73
C GLU A 81 -10.74 -5.67 10.84
N PHE A 82 -10.41 -4.49 11.34
CA PHE A 82 -9.03 -4.07 11.58
C PHE A 82 -8.37 -4.94 12.67
N GLU A 83 -9.06 -5.12 13.77
CA GLU A 83 -8.60 -5.92 14.91
C GLU A 83 -8.31 -7.36 14.50
N LYS A 84 -9.21 -7.98 13.76
CA LYS A 84 -9.04 -9.35 13.27
C LYS A 84 -7.74 -9.51 12.47
N VAL A 85 -7.46 -8.60 11.57
CA VAL A 85 -6.25 -8.63 10.75
C VAL A 85 -5.02 -8.36 11.62
N ALA A 86 -5.03 -7.30 12.43
CA ALA A 86 -3.90 -6.92 13.27
C ALA A 86 -3.44 -8.05 14.20
N PHE A 87 -4.39 -8.71 14.88
CA PHE A 87 -4.08 -9.80 15.81
C PHE A 87 -3.72 -11.12 15.13
N SER A 88 -3.96 -11.28 13.83
CA SER A 88 -3.54 -12.45 13.06
C SER A 88 -2.08 -12.40 12.61
N LEU A 89 -1.44 -11.22 12.64
CA LEU A 89 -0.10 -11.02 12.11
C LEU A 89 0.98 -11.41 13.12
N LYS A 90 2.10 -11.87 12.59
CA LYS A 90 3.36 -11.99 13.34
C LYS A 90 4.20 -10.72 13.17
N PRO A 91 5.06 -10.38 14.15
CA PRO A 91 5.96 -9.23 14.02
C PRO A 91 6.73 -9.23 12.69
N GLY A 92 6.71 -8.11 11.99
CA GLY A 92 7.31 -7.92 10.68
C GLY A 92 6.42 -8.26 9.49
N GLU A 93 5.35 -9.03 9.68
CA GLU A 93 4.43 -9.36 8.59
C GLU A 93 3.63 -8.16 8.11
N ILE A 94 3.35 -8.16 6.81
CA ILE A 94 2.49 -7.19 6.14
C ILE A 94 1.21 -7.92 5.71
N SER A 95 0.05 -7.38 6.11
CA SER A 95 -1.25 -7.99 5.77
C SER A 95 -1.58 -7.86 4.28
N GLU A 96 -2.56 -8.64 3.83
CA GLU A 96 -3.30 -8.34 2.61
C GLU A 96 -4.08 -7.03 2.80
N VAL A 97 -4.52 -6.43 1.69
CA VAL A 97 -5.46 -5.32 1.73
C VAL A 97 -6.82 -5.82 2.22
N PHE A 98 -7.42 -5.10 3.14
CA PHE A 98 -8.74 -5.39 3.69
C PHE A 98 -9.59 -4.13 3.80
N GLU A 99 -10.87 -4.30 3.99
CA GLU A 99 -11.85 -3.23 3.99
C GLU A 99 -12.45 -3.03 5.38
N THR A 100 -12.66 -1.76 5.74
CA THR A 100 -13.46 -1.33 6.89
C THR A 100 -14.46 -0.27 6.44
N GLU A 101 -15.29 0.23 7.35
CA GLU A 101 -16.18 1.37 7.06
C GLU A 101 -15.42 2.62 6.60
N PHE A 102 -14.14 2.76 6.96
CA PHE A 102 -13.32 3.92 6.58
C PHE A 102 -12.71 3.81 5.18
N GLY A 103 -12.58 2.61 4.65
CA GLY A 103 -11.96 2.35 3.34
C GLY A 103 -11.11 1.11 3.33
N PHE A 104 -10.00 1.19 2.59
CA PHE A 104 -9.08 0.07 2.40
C PHE A 104 -7.78 0.29 3.15
N HIS A 105 -7.31 -0.76 3.82
CA HIS A 105 -6.13 -0.72 4.66
C HIS A 105 -5.17 -1.86 4.31
N PHE A 106 -3.90 -1.68 4.68
CA PHE A 106 -3.00 -2.79 5.01
C PHE A 106 -2.18 -2.43 6.24
N ILE A 107 -1.74 -3.45 6.97
CA ILE A 107 -1.05 -3.33 8.25
C ILE A 107 0.31 -4.01 8.17
N GLN A 108 1.32 -3.40 8.79
CA GLN A 108 2.57 -4.05 9.17
C GLN A 108 2.61 -4.14 10.69
N LEU A 109 2.71 -5.34 11.23
CA LEU A 109 2.90 -5.52 12.67
C LEU A 109 4.36 -5.24 13.02
N ILE A 110 4.59 -4.30 13.94
CA ILE A 110 5.93 -3.95 14.42
C ILE A 110 6.35 -4.88 15.57
N SER A 111 5.49 -5.00 16.58
CA SER A 111 5.76 -5.82 17.75
C SER A 111 4.49 -6.31 18.42
N ARG A 112 4.65 -7.40 19.14
CA ARG A 112 3.61 -7.98 19.98
C ARG A 112 4.22 -8.27 21.35
N LYS A 113 3.59 -7.72 22.40
CA LYS A 113 3.93 -8.03 23.81
C LYS A 113 2.67 -8.53 24.48
N GLY A 114 2.51 -9.87 24.58
CA GLY A 114 1.26 -10.47 25.02
C GLY A 114 0.11 -10.07 24.08
N ASP A 115 -0.91 -9.44 24.63
CA ASP A 115 -2.07 -8.95 23.87
C ASP A 115 -1.99 -7.47 23.50
N VAL A 116 -0.79 -6.87 23.55
CA VAL A 116 -0.57 -5.46 23.19
C VAL A 116 0.27 -5.38 21.93
N LEU A 117 -0.26 -4.69 20.92
CA LEU A 117 0.37 -4.55 19.61
C LEU A 117 0.90 -3.14 19.38
N SER A 118 2.02 -3.07 18.64
CA SER A 118 2.46 -1.88 17.92
C SER A 118 2.45 -2.19 16.44
N LEU A 119 1.88 -1.31 15.64
CA LEU A 119 1.70 -1.54 14.20
C LEU A 119 1.80 -0.24 13.40
N ARG A 120 1.99 -0.39 12.10
CA ARG A 120 1.78 0.67 11.10
C ARG A 120 0.65 0.26 10.19
N HIS A 121 -0.14 1.23 9.74
CA HIS A 121 -1.13 0.99 8.72
C HIS A 121 -1.19 2.14 7.72
N LEU A 122 -1.78 1.86 6.58
CA LEU A 122 -2.10 2.84 5.57
C LEU A 122 -3.59 2.71 5.25
N LEU A 123 -4.27 3.84 5.17
CA LEU A 123 -5.68 3.92 4.82
C LEU A 123 -5.83 4.70 3.51
N ILE A 124 -6.62 4.15 2.59
CA ILE A 124 -7.17 4.88 1.45
C ILE A 124 -8.69 4.88 1.60
N THR A 125 -9.26 6.04 1.80
CA THR A 125 -10.71 6.18 1.97
C THR A 125 -11.45 5.86 0.67
N ARG A 126 -12.69 5.41 0.80
CA ARG A 126 -13.59 5.29 -0.35
C ARG A 126 -13.99 6.68 -0.85
N ASP A 127 -14.23 6.73 -2.13
CA ASP A 127 -14.78 7.92 -2.79
C ASP A 127 -16.25 8.15 -2.41
#